data_7f4267cbdfa4ae32acda8ca9134d45d0
#
_entry.id   7f4267cbdfa4ae32acda8ca9134d45d0
#
_cell.length_a   1.000
_cell.length_b   1.000
_cell.length_c   1.000
_cell.angle_alpha   90.00
_cell.angle_beta   90.00
_cell.angle_gamma   90.00
#
_symmetry.space_group_name_H-M   'P 1'
#
loop_
_entity.id
_entity.type
_entity.pdbx_description
1 polymer ?
#
loop_
_entity_poly.entity_id
_entity_poly.type
_entity_poly.pdbx_seq_one_letter_code
_entity_poly.pdbx_strand_id
1 'polypeptide(L)'
;MGRLKDYDTLKATREYSYVYNHAKKWHYEGALVFYNNDTAKRVGFTASKKVGNAIKRNLAKRRLRAIFLEIQHTLNDGVYVFVAKEKINHISYEALKKGILWSMKKLNCVKE
;
A
#
# COMPACT_ATOMS: atom_id res chain seq x y z
N MET A 1 -18.67 5.25 2.73
CA MET A 1 -17.23 4.94 2.81
C MET A 1 -16.99 3.47 2.51
N GLY A 2 -16.06 3.19 1.61
CA GLY A 2 -15.78 1.83 1.24
C GLY A 2 -15.10 1.02 2.34
N ARG A 3 -15.29 -0.28 2.27
CA ARG A 3 -14.65 -1.23 3.16
C ARG A 3 -13.75 -2.15 2.36
N LEU A 4 -12.77 -2.75 3.03
CA LEU A 4 -11.98 -3.83 2.45
C LEU A 4 -12.84 -5.08 2.50
N LYS A 5 -13.55 -5.38 1.39
CA LYS A 5 -14.46 -6.52 1.35
C LYS A 5 -13.74 -7.82 1.10
N ASP A 6 -12.73 -7.80 0.24
CA ASP A 6 -12.07 -9.00 -0.21
C ASP A 6 -10.69 -9.20 0.39
N TYR A 7 -10.17 -8.19 1.07
CA TYR A 7 -8.83 -8.24 1.63
C TYR A 7 -8.87 -8.16 3.16
N ASP A 8 -8.16 -9.07 3.80
CA ASP A 8 -7.95 -9.02 5.25
C ASP A 8 -6.77 -8.11 5.56
N THR A 9 -6.85 -7.41 6.67
CA THR A 9 -5.77 -6.52 7.10
C THR A 9 -4.69 -7.31 7.80
N LEU A 10 -3.43 -7.05 7.46
CA LEU A 10 -2.29 -7.60 8.18
C LEU A 10 -2.27 -7.04 9.60
N LYS A 11 -1.95 -7.86 10.58
CA LYS A 11 -2.00 -7.47 11.99
C LYS A 11 -0.68 -7.67 12.73
N ALA A 12 -0.07 -8.83 12.58
CA ALA A 12 1.12 -9.18 13.36
C ALA A 12 2.39 -8.67 12.71
N THR A 13 3.36 -8.25 13.53
CA THR A 13 4.65 -7.79 13.06
C THR A 13 5.34 -8.83 12.17
N ARG A 14 5.21 -10.11 12.50
CA ARG A 14 5.84 -11.18 11.71
C ARG A 14 5.25 -11.27 10.30
N GLU A 15 3.96 -10.94 10.13
CA GLU A 15 3.35 -10.93 8.81
C GLU A 15 3.97 -9.86 7.93
N TYR A 16 4.18 -8.67 8.49
CA TYR A 16 4.87 -7.59 7.78
C TYR A 16 6.31 -7.97 7.45
N SER A 17 7.01 -8.55 8.43
CA SER A 17 8.41 -8.95 8.22
C SER A 17 8.53 -9.98 7.10
N TYR A 18 7.60 -10.92 7.03
CA TYR A 18 7.59 -11.90 5.95
C TYR A 18 7.48 -11.21 4.59
N VAL A 19 6.54 -10.28 4.47
CA VAL A 19 6.36 -9.54 3.21
C VAL A 19 7.61 -8.74 2.86
N TYR A 20 8.20 -8.05 3.82
CA TYR A 20 9.40 -7.26 3.57
C TYR A 20 10.56 -8.11 3.05
N ASN A 21 10.65 -9.35 3.49
CA ASN A 21 11.76 -10.24 3.13
C ASN A 21 11.52 -11.07 1.87
N HIS A 22 10.27 -11.25 1.46
CA HIS A 22 9.95 -12.18 0.37
C HIS A 22 9.23 -11.54 -0.82
N ALA A 23 8.63 -10.37 -0.63
CA ALA A 23 7.83 -9.73 -1.67
C ALA A 23 8.68 -8.92 -2.64
N LYS A 24 8.15 -8.74 -3.85
CA LYS A 24 8.69 -7.74 -4.77
C LYS A 24 8.35 -6.36 -4.22
N LYS A 25 9.18 -5.37 -4.53
CA LYS A 25 8.93 -4.01 -4.06
C LYS A 25 9.22 -2.99 -5.14
N TRP A 26 8.56 -1.85 -5.04
CA TRP A 26 8.78 -0.72 -5.92
C TRP A 26 8.79 0.56 -5.09
N HIS A 27 9.83 1.35 -5.28
CA HIS A 27 9.98 2.63 -4.59
C HIS A 27 9.33 3.74 -5.42
N TYR A 28 8.27 4.30 -4.91
CA TYR A 28 7.66 5.52 -5.42
C TYR A 28 7.98 6.61 -4.41
N GLU A 29 8.04 7.88 -4.84
CA GLU A 29 8.43 8.94 -3.91
C GLU A 29 7.51 9.10 -2.71
N GLY A 30 6.22 8.81 -2.87
CA GLY A 30 5.25 8.91 -1.78
C GLY A 30 5.09 7.66 -0.95
N ALA A 31 5.48 6.50 -1.47
CA ALA A 31 5.28 5.23 -0.78
C ALA A 31 6.16 4.13 -1.34
N LEU A 32 6.57 3.23 -0.46
CA LEU A 32 7.20 1.99 -0.84
C LEU A 32 6.12 0.92 -0.89
N VAL A 33 6.01 0.23 -2.01
CA VAL A 33 4.94 -0.73 -2.25
C VAL A 33 5.53 -2.13 -2.35
N PHE A 34 4.94 -3.08 -1.62
CA PHE A 34 5.32 -4.50 -1.68
C PHE A 34 4.18 -5.31 -2.24
N TYR A 35 4.51 -6.29 -3.07
CA TYR A 35 3.54 -7.23 -3.60
C TYR A 35 4.10 -8.65 -3.57
N ASN A 36 3.33 -9.56 -3.00
CA ASN A 36 3.65 -10.98 -2.99
C ASN A 36 2.47 -11.76 -3.56
N ASN A 37 2.70 -12.47 -4.68
CA ASN A 37 1.65 -13.26 -5.30
C ASN A 37 1.23 -14.38 -4.36
N ASP A 38 -0.05 -14.46 -4.06
CA ASP A 38 -0.60 -15.43 -3.12
C ASP A 38 -2.07 -15.64 -3.43
N THR A 39 -2.61 -16.77 -3.02
CA THR A 39 -4.06 -16.99 -3.09
C THR A 39 -4.76 -16.22 -1.97
N ALA A 40 -4.08 -16.00 -0.86
CA ALA A 40 -4.62 -15.16 0.21
C ALA A 40 -4.63 -13.70 -0.25
N LYS A 41 -5.66 -12.98 0.17
CA LYS A 41 -5.84 -11.56 -0.16
C LYS A 41 -5.70 -10.76 1.13
N ARG A 42 -4.54 -10.16 1.33
CA ARG A 42 -4.23 -9.40 2.53
C ARG A 42 -3.57 -8.08 2.16
N VAL A 43 -3.76 -7.08 3.00
CA VAL A 43 -3.15 -5.78 2.78
C VAL A 43 -2.78 -5.12 4.11
N GLY A 44 -1.66 -4.42 4.10
CA GLY A 44 -1.24 -3.65 5.26
C GLY A 44 -0.85 -2.25 4.87
N PHE A 45 -1.13 -1.30 5.75
CA PHE A 45 -0.78 0.10 5.56
C PHE A 45 0.02 0.55 6.77
N THR A 46 1.20 1.09 6.51
CA THR A 46 2.07 1.59 7.57
C THR A 46 2.72 2.89 7.12
N ALA A 47 3.40 3.55 8.02
CA ALA A 47 4.05 4.82 7.72
C ALA A 47 5.40 4.88 8.40
N SER A 48 6.40 5.34 7.65
CA SER A 48 7.73 5.58 8.20
C SER A 48 7.65 6.66 9.30
N LYS A 49 8.52 6.56 10.28
CA LYS A 49 8.63 7.59 11.32
C LYS A 49 8.94 8.96 10.74
N LYS A 50 9.59 9.00 9.58
CA LYS A 50 9.93 10.25 8.91
C LYS A 50 8.71 11.01 8.40
N VAL A 51 7.56 10.35 8.28
CA VAL A 51 6.32 11.02 7.87
C VAL A 51 5.94 12.09 8.90
N GLY A 52 6.18 11.82 10.18
CA GLY A 52 5.94 12.77 11.23
C GLY A 52 5.32 12.12 12.45
N ASN A 53 4.54 12.92 13.20
CA ASN A 53 3.89 12.47 14.42
C ASN A 53 2.75 11.49 14.11
N ALA A 54 2.08 11.00 15.16
CA ALA A 54 1.02 10.01 15.01
C ALA A 54 -0.13 10.51 14.14
N ILE A 55 -0.46 11.79 14.24
CA ILE A 55 -1.55 12.38 13.43
C ILE A 55 -1.20 12.31 11.96
N LYS A 56 0.00 12.73 11.59
CA LYS A 56 0.45 12.70 10.19
C LYS A 56 0.56 11.28 9.66
N ARG A 57 1.08 10.36 10.48
CA ARG A 57 1.20 8.96 10.07
C ARG A 57 -0.16 8.31 9.86
N ASN A 58 -1.12 8.62 10.74
CA ASN A 58 -2.48 8.09 10.59
C ASN A 58 -3.16 8.64 9.35
N LEU A 59 -2.97 9.93 9.05
CA LEU A 59 -3.51 10.52 7.84
C LEU A 59 -2.91 9.86 6.59
N ALA A 60 -1.60 9.63 6.58
CA ALA A 60 -0.95 8.98 5.45
C ALA A 60 -1.50 7.57 5.21
N LYS A 61 -1.65 6.80 6.29
CA LYS A 61 -2.22 5.45 6.18
C LYS A 61 -3.66 5.48 5.66
N ARG A 62 -4.45 6.43 6.11
CA ARG A 62 -5.84 6.58 5.64
C ARG A 62 -5.89 6.92 4.16
N ARG A 63 -4.99 7.77 3.69
CA ARG A 63 -4.91 8.11 2.26
C ARG A 63 -4.56 6.90 1.42
N LEU A 64 -3.57 6.12 1.85
CA LEU A 64 -3.18 4.90 1.14
C LEU A 64 -4.33 3.89 1.13
N ARG A 65 -5.02 3.74 2.26
CA ARG A 65 -6.16 2.83 2.35
C ARG A 65 -7.27 3.26 1.41
N ALA A 66 -7.58 4.56 1.35
CA ALA A 66 -8.62 5.08 0.46
C ALA A 66 -8.29 4.79 -1.00
N ILE A 67 -7.03 4.97 -1.38
CA ILE A 67 -6.59 4.67 -2.75
C ILE A 67 -6.72 3.18 -3.04
N PHE A 68 -6.29 2.33 -2.12
CA PHE A 68 -6.41 0.88 -2.31
C PHE A 68 -7.86 0.46 -2.49
N LEU A 69 -8.78 1.03 -1.72
CA LEU A 69 -10.21 0.74 -1.86
C LEU A 69 -10.72 1.07 -3.26
N GLU A 70 -10.18 2.11 -3.88
CA GLU A 70 -10.60 2.50 -5.22
C GLU A 70 -10.05 1.58 -6.30
N ILE A 71 -8.84 1.03 -6.10
CA ILE A 71 -8.15 0.29 -7.16
C ILE A 71 -8.10 -1.23 -6.93
N GLN A 72 -8.54 -1.71 -5.78
CA GLN A 72 -8.37 -3.12 -5.40
C GLN A 72 -8.95 -4.09 -6.42
N HIS A 73 -10.05 -3.73 -7.05
CA HIS A 73 -10.69 -4.60 -8.03
C HIS A 73 -9.88 -4.78 -9.31
N THR A 74 -8.90 -3.92 -9.54
CA THR A 74 -8.03 -4.02 -10.73
C THR A 74 -6.76 -4.80 -10.46
N LEU A 75 -6.56 -5.25 -9.23
CA LEU A 75 -5.30 -5.89 -8.81
C LEU A 75 -5.43 -7.40 -8.75
N ASN A 76 -4.32 -8.10 -9.04
CA ASN A 76 -4.24 -9.54 -8.87
C ASN A 76 -4.31 -9.90 -7.40
N ASP A 77 -4.78 -11.11 -7.10
CA ASP A 77 -4.82 -11.61 -5.74
C ASP A 77 -3.41 -11.71 -5.17
N GLY A 78 -3.29 -11.44 -3.90
CA GLY A 78 -2.00 -11.50 -3.23
C GLY A 78 -1.95 -10.65 -1.99
N VAL A 79 -0.74 -10.51 -1.47
CA VAL A 79 -0.48 -9.73 -0.26
C VAL A 79 0.21 -8.44 -0.64
N TYR A 80 -0.35 -7.33 -0.17
CA TYR A 80 0.15 -5.99 -0.46
C TYR A 80 0.51 -5.28 0.83
N VAL A 81 1.63 -4.55 0.82
CA VAL A 81 1.98 -3.66 1.92
C VAL A 81 2.39 -2.31 1.35
N PHE A 82 1.84 -1.25 1.92
CA PHE A 82 2.14 0.12 1.53
C PHE A 82 2.80 0.81 2.71
N VAL A 83 3.99 1.35 2.50
CA VAL A 83 4.72 2.09 3.52
C VAL A 83 4.79 3.55 3.08
N ALA A 84 4.09 4.43 3.79
CA ALA A 84 4.13 5.86 3.47
C ALA A 84 5.53 6.42 3.75
N LYS A 85 6.03 7.22 2.81
CA LYS A 85 7.31 7.92 2.93
C LYS A 85 7.05 9.39 3.30
N GLU A 86 8.09 10.07 3.74
CA GLU A 86 8.02 11.47 4.17
C GLU A 86 7.35 12.37 3.14
N LYS A 87 7.68 12.18 1.87
CA LYS A 87 7.17 13.03 0.80
C LYS A 87 5.66 12.93 0.59
N ILE A 88 5.01 11.93 1.17
CA ILE A 88 3.56 11.79 1.05
C ILE A 88 2.83 13.04 1.55
N ASN A 89 3.45 13.74 2.51
CA ASN A 89 2.86 14.97 3.06
C ASN A 89 2.72 16.10 2.04
N HIS A 90 3.45 16.01 0.94
CA HIS A 90 3.52 17.08 -0.07
C HIS A 90 2.95 16.63 -1.42
N ILE A 91 2.28 15.50 -1.46
CA ILE A 91 1.72 14.95 -2.69
C ILE A 91 0.19 15.02 -2.59
N SER A 92 -0.46 15.55 -3.62
CA SER A 92 -1.93 15.57 -3.65
C SER A 92 -2.48 14.15 -3.72
N TYR A 93 -3.73 14.00 -3.32
CA TYR A 93 -4.38 12.69 -3.36
C TYR A 93 -4.37 12.10 -4.77
N GLU A 94 -4.69 12.91 -5.77
CA GLU A 94 -4.75 12.45 -7.15
C GLU A 94 -3.38 12.05 -7.68
N ALA A 95 -2.36 12.83 -7.37
CA ALA A 95 -1.00 12.49 -7.77
C ALA A 95 -0.53 11.21 -7.07
N LEU A 96 -0.88 11.07 -5.80
CA LEU A 96 -0.54 9.87 -5.03
C LEU A 96 -1.21 8.63 -5.64
N LYS A 97 -2.48 8.75 -5.99
CA LYS A 97 -3.22 7.65 -6.62
C LYS A 97 -2.55 7.23 -7.94
N LYS A 98 -2.19 8.20 -8.77
CA LYS A 98 -1.50 7.92 -10.03
C LYS A 98 -0.16 7.22 -9.79
N GLY A 99 0.59 7.68 -8.80
CA GLY A 99 1.87 7.07 -8.46
C GLY A 99 1.73 5.65 -7.97
N ILE A 100 0.70 5.38 -7.17
CA ILE A 100 0.42 4.03 -6.69
C ILE A 100 0.01 3.11 -7.86
N LEU A 101 -0.87 3.58 -8.74
CA LEU A 101 -1.26 2.79 -9.91
C LEU A 101 -0.07 2.46 -10.79
N TRP A 102 0.81 3.44 -11.00
CA TRP A 102 2.03 3.23 -11.77
C TRP A 102 2.92 2.19 -11.09
N SER A 103 3.04 2.27 -9.78
CA SER A 103 3.82 1.29 -9.00
C SER A 103 3.25 -0.12 -9.15
N MET A 104 1.91 -0.25 -9.16
CA MET A 104 1.27 -1.55 -9.36
C MET A 104 1.60 -2.12 -10.73
N LYS A 105 1.62 -1.29 -11.76
CA LYS A 105 2.01 -1.73 -13.10
C LYS A 105 3.46 -2.18 -13.14
N LYS A 106 4.34 -1.47 -12.45
CA LYS A 106 5.75 -1.84 -12.38
C LYS A 106 5.96 -3.16 -11.64
N LEU A 107 5.11 -3.45 -10.66
CA LEU A 107 5.15 -4.71 -9.93
C LEU A 107 4.42 -5.84 -10.67
N ASN A 108 3.79 -5.52 -11.80
CA ASN A 108 3.12 -6.50 -12.65
C ASN A 108 1.94 -7.17 -11.92
N CYS A 109 1.22 -6.42 -11.12
CA CYS A 109 0.11 -6.96 -10.33
C CYS A 109 -1.25 -6.38 -10.70
N VAL A 110 -1.33 -5.68 -11.83
CA VAL A 110 -2.61 -5.19 -12.35
C VAL A 110 -3.22 -6.23 -13.28
N LYS A 111 -4.49 -6.53 -13.09
CA LYS A 111 -5.22 -7.46 -13.97
C LYS A 111 -5.24 -6.95 -15.40
N GLU A 112 -5.12 -7.86 -16.33
CA GLU A 112 -5.23 -7.54 -17.75
C GLU A 112 -6.63 -7.57 -18.26
#